data_b54536ca82769be42e750755482b7859
#
_entry.id   b54536ca82769be42e750755482b7859
#
_cell.length_a   1.000
_cell.length_b   1.000
_cell.length_c   1.000
_cell.angle_alpha   90.00
_cell.angle_beta   90.00
_cell.angle_gamma   90.00
#
_symmetry.space_group_name_H-M   'P 1'
#
loop_
_entity.id
_entity.type
_entity.pdbx_description
1 polymer ?
#
loop_
_entity_poly.entity_id
_entity_poly.type
_entity_poly.pdbx_seq_one_letter_code
_entity_poly.pdbx_strand_id
1 'polypeptide(L)'
;MENLNWSELGFGYIKTDYNVRCYYRDGKWGELEVSSSEIINIHMAATCLHYGQESFEGLKAFRGKDGKIRVFRMDENAKRMQSSSRGIKMAELPVEMFEEAVRKVVKLNERFVPPYESGAALYLSLIHISEPTRLRCI
;
A
#
# COMPACT_ATOMS: atom_id res chain seq x y z
N MET A 1 -9.73 22.83 -7.49
CA MET A 1 -8.93 21.66 -7.92
C MET A 1 -7.63 22.21 -8.49
N GLU A 2 -6.52 21.98 -7.83
CA GLU A 2 -5.23 22.31 -8.43
C GLU A 2 -5.07 21.49 -9.70
N ASN A 3 -4.83 22.15 -10.82
CA ASN A 3 -4.50 21.50 -12.08
C ASN A 3 -3.11 20.88 -11.92
N LEU A 4 -3.07 19.59 -11.63
CA LEU A 4 -1.81 18.84 -11.63
C LEU A 4 -1.22 18.89 -13.05
N ASN A 5 -0.04 19.47 -13.17
CA ASN A 5 0.70 19.45 -14.44
C ASN A 5 1.37 18.08 -14.58
N TRP A 6 0.69 17.15 -15.24
CA TRP A 6 1.14 15.76 -15.39
C TRP A 6 2.49 15.61 -16.10
N SER A 7 2.90 16.61 -16.90
CA SER A 7 4.17 16.58 -17.61
C SER A 7 5.39 16.96 -16.76
N GLU A 8 5.16 17.61 -15.63
CA GLU A 8 6.20 18.08 -14.71
C GLU A 8 6.33 17.23 -13.44
N LEU A 9 5.49 16.19 -13.31
CA LEU A 9 5.53 15.32 -12.15
C LEU A 9 6.80 14.47 -12.16
N GLY A 10 7.70 14.75 -11.21
CA GLY A 10 8.83 13.88 -10.88
C GLY A 10 8.43 12.72 -9.96
N PHE A 11 9.41 12.00 -9.42
CA PHE A 11 9.19 10.90 -8.45
C PHE A 11 9.01 11.43 -7.01
N GLY A 12 8.47 12.64 -6.87
CA GLY A 12 8.18 13.25 -5.57
C GLY A 12 6.89 12.75 -4.95
N TYR A 13 6.83 12.79 -3.61
CA TYR A 13 5.59 12.50 -2.90
C TYR A 13 4.55 13.57 -3.17
N ILE A 14 3.36 13.15 -3.55
CA ILE A 14 2.18 14.01 -3.70
C ILE A 14 1.10 13.48 -2.78
N LYS A 15 0.56 14.36 -1.95
CA LYS A 15 -0.54 14.01 -1.06
C LYS A 15 -1.76 13.58 -1.88
N THR A 16 -2.27 12.39 -1.56
CA THR A 16 -3.54 11.88 -2.07
C THR A 16 -4.65 12.02 -1.01
N ASP A 17 -5.90 11.80 -1.39
CA ASP A 17 -7.02 12.02 -0.48
C ASP A 17 -7.10 10.97 0.63
N TYR A 18 -6.81 9.71 0.29
CA TYR A 18 -7.02 8.58 1.19
C TYR A 18 -5.91 7.54 1.09
N ASN A 19 -5.70 6.85 2.20
CA ASN A 19 -4.98 5.59 2.27
C ASN A 19 -5.88 4.49 2.86
N VAL A 20 -5.47 3.24 2.68
CA VAL A 20 -6.16 2.07 3.23
C VAL A 20 -5.23 1.38 4.20
N ARG A 21 -5.74 1.03 5.37
CA ARG A 21 -5.01 0.37 6.46
C ARG A 21 -5.69 -0.93 6.84
N CYS A 22 -4.90 -1.88 7.29
CA CYS A 22 -5.38 -3.13 7.86
C CYS A 22 -4.46 -3.54 9.00
N TYR A 23 -5.04 -4.08 10.07
CA TYR A 23 -4.29 -4.46 11.26
C TYR A 23 -4.37 -5.96 11.48
N TYR A 24 -3.23 -6.56 11.80
CA TYR A 24 -3.15 -7.94 12.25
C TYR A 24 -3.07 -7.97 13.77
N ARG A 25 -4.09 -8.53 14.41
CA ARG A 25 -4.19 -8.61 15.87
C ARG A 25 -4.78 -9.95 16.29
N ASP A 26 -4.31 -10.50 17.36
CA ASP A 26 -4.84 -11.75 17.94
C ASP A 26 -4.92 -12.90 16.94
N GLY A 27 -3.90 -13.00 16.06
CA GLY A 27 -3.80 -14.08 15.08
C GLY A 27 -4.65 -13.92 13.82
N LYS A 28 -5.27 -12.76 13.60
CA LYS A 28 -6.14 -12.51 12.44
C LYS A 28 -6.00 -11.10 11.87
N TRP A 29 -6.28 -10.98 10.59
CA TRP A 29 -6.44 -9.69 9.91
C TRP A 29 -7.81 -9.06 10.24
N GLY A 30 -7.80 -7.77 10.50
CA GLY A 30 -9.01 -6.96 10.64
C GLY A 30 -9.59 -6.53 9.30
N GLU A 31 -10.55 -5.61 9.35
CA GLU A 31 -11.14 -5.01 8.15
C GLU A 31 -10.22 -3.96 7.51
N LEU A 32 -10.47 -3.66 6.24
CA LEU A 32 -9.79 -2.59 5.51
C LEU A 32 -10.37 -1.23 5.93
N GLU A 33 -9.60 -0.47 6.68
CA GLU A 33 -9.96 0.87 7.15
C GLU A 33 -9.48 1.95 6.18
N VAL A 34 -10.31 2.95 5.93
CA VAL A 34 -9.97 4.12 5.11
C VAL A 34 -9.56 5.27 6.01
N SER A 35 -8.48 5.94 5.69
CA SER A 35 -7.98 7.10 6.42
C SER A 35 -7.52 8.21 5.47
N SER A 36 -7.76 9.47 5.84
CA SER A 36 -7.19 10.64 5.17
C SER A 36 -5.91 11.16 5.85
N SER A 37 -5.54 10.56 7.00
CA SER A 37 -4.33 10.93 7.73
C SER A 37 -3.09 10.36 7.05
N GLU A 38 -2.09 11.20 6.82
CA GLU A 38 -0.77 10.78 6.33
C GLU A 38 0.14 10.27 7.45
N ILE A 39 -0.30 10.42 8.71
CA ILE A 39 0.46 10.03 9.88
C ILE A 39 0.01 8.66 10.36
N ILE A 40 0.97 7.81 10.67
CA ILE A 40 0.77 6.56 11.41
C ILE A 40 1.38 6.69 12.79
N ASN A 41 0.65 6.25 13.81
CA ASN A 41 1.20 6.15 15.15
C ASN A 41 1.82 4.76 15.31
N ILE A 42 3.09 4.73 15.67
CA ILE A 42 3.84 3.49 15.88
C ILE A 42 4.49 3.50 17.25
N HIS A 43 4.48 2.38 17.93
CA HIS A 43 5.13 2.26 19.23
C HIS A 43 6.66 2.33 19.08
N MET A 44 7.33 3.04 20.00
CA MET A 44 8.79 3.23 19.93
C MET A 44 9.62 1.92 19.93
N ALA A 45 9.06 0.85 20.48
CA ALA A 45 9.70 -0.49 20.49
C ALA A 45 9.26 -1.35 19.30
N ALA A 46 8.66 -0.77 18.26
CA ALA A 46 8.27 -1.52 17.07
C ALA A 46 9.50 -2.16 16.41
N THR A 47 9.38 -3.43 16.04
CA THR A 47 10.50 -4.20 15.50
C THR A 47 10.95 -3.71 14.13
N CYS A 48 10.07 -3.03 13.38
CA CYS A 48 10.47 -2.35 12.15
C CYS A 48 11.47 -1.22 12.40
N LEU A 49 11.39 -0.50 13.53
CA LEU A 49 12.33 0.58 13.88
C LEU A 49 13.68 0.06 14.37
N HIS A 50 13.71 -1.08 15.04
CA HIS A 50 14.92 -1.60 15.69
C HIS A 50 15.65 -2.67 14.85
N TYR A 51 14.90 -3.48 14.11
CA TYR A 51 15.43 -4.64 13.40
C TYR A 51 15.10 -4.62 11.90
N GLY A 52 14.45 -3.56 11.40
CA GLY A 52 14.03 -3.50 10.01
C GLY A 52 13.02 -4.60 9.64
N GLN A 53 12.21 -5.07 10.61
CA GLN A 53 11.18 -6.07 10.32
C GLN A 53 10.00 -5.42 9.63
N GLU A 54 10.19 -5.18 8.35
CA GLU A 54 9.22 -4.56 7.46
C GLU A 54 9.35 -5.14 6.04
N SER A 55 8.27 -5.12 5.29
CA SER A 55 8.28 -5.41 3.87
C SER A 55 7.47 -4.38 3.11
N PHE A 56 7.83 -4.15 1.86
CA PHE A 56 7.06 -3.28 1.00
C PHE A 56 6.75 -3.95 -0.34
N GLU A 57 5.72 -3.46 -1.00
CA GLU A 57 5.38 -3.86 -2.35
C GLU A 57 4.98 -2.62 -3.17
N GLY A 58 5.48 -2.54 -4.39
CA GLY A 58 5.21 -1.43 -5.30
C GLY A 58 4.50 -1.90 -6.56
N LEU A 59 3.44 -1.21 -6.93
CA LEU A 59 2.70 -1.46 -8.16
C LEU A 59 2.14 -0.16 -8.74
N LYS A 60 1.60 -0.21 -9.95
CA LYS A 60 1.15 0.99 -10.66
C LYS A 60 -0.27 0.81 -11.18
N ALA A 61 -1.08 1.87 -11.05
CA ALA A 61 -2.39 1.96 -11.68
C ALA A 61 -2.31 2.87 -12.92
N PHE A 62 -2.80 2.38 -14.04
CA PHE A 62 -2.78 3.06 -15.33
C PHE A 62 -4.18 3.34 -15.82
N ARG A 63 -4.40 4.49 -16.44
CA ARG A 63 -5.61 4.76 -17.20
C ARG A 63 -5.44 4.33 -18.65
N GLY A 64 -6.31 3.48 -19.15
CA GLY A 64 -6.32 3.05 -20.54
C GLY A 64 -6.97 4.07 -21.47
N LYS A 65 -6.81 3.89 -22.78
CA LYS A 65 -7.49 4.69 -23.81
C LYS A 65 -9.01 4.71 -23.68
N ASP A 66 -9.58 3.64 -23.14
CA ASP A 66 -11.01 3.49 -22.87
C ASP A 66 -11.45 4.13 -21.54
N GLY A 67 -10.57 4.90 -20.89
CA GLY A 67 -10.80 5.56 -19.60
C GLY A 67 -10.76 4.64 -18.38
N LYS A 68 -10.71 3.31 -18.57
CA LYS A 68 -10.69 2.35 -17.47
C LYS A 68 -9.32 2.30 -16.80
N ILE A 69 -9.34 2.18 -15.47
CA ILE A 69 -8.12 2.03 -14.68
C ILE A 69 -7.79 0.55 -14.54
N ARG A 70 -6.52 0.23 -14.70
CA ARG A 70 -5.98 -1.13 -14.61
C ARG A 70 -4.74 -1.18 -13.75
N VAL A 71 -4.61 -2.27 -13.00
CA VAL A 71 -3.39 -2.66 -12.30
C VAL A 71 -2.92 -3.98 -12.89
N PHE A 72 -1.66 -4.04 -13.32
CA PHE A 72 -1.13 -5.23 -13.98
C PHE A 72 -0.69 -6.27 -12.97
N ARG A 73 -1.24 -7.50 -13.08
CA ARG A 73 -0.84 -8.69 -12.31
C ARG A 73 -0.67 -8.44 -10.80
N MET A 74 -1.62 -7.77 -10.17
CA MET A 74 -1.54 -7.46 -8.74
C MET A 74 -1.55 -8.71 -7.84
N ASP A 75 -2.07 -9.84 -8.31
CA ASP A 75 -1.98 -11.14 -7.66
C ASP A 75 -0.53 -11.60 -7.47
N GLU A 76 0.34 -11.36 -8.43
CA GLU A 76 1.77 -11.68 -8.33
C GLU A 76 2.50 -10.76 -7.33
N ASN A 77 2.10 -9.48 -7.26
CA ASN A 77 2.58 -8.58 -6.22
C ASN A 77 2.15 -9.07 -4.83
N ALA A 78 0.90 -9.51 -4.68
CA ALA A 78 0.39 -10.06 -3.42
C ALA A 78 1.18 -11.31 -2.98
N LYS A 79 1.41 -12.26 -3.90
CA LYS A 79 2.20 -13.47 -3.64
C LYS A 79 3.65 -13.16 -3.27
N ARG A 80 4.27 -12.17 -3.93
CA ARG A 80 5.62 -11.72 -3.60
C ARG A 80 5.69 -11.10 -2.20
N MET A 81 4.68 -10.29 -1.84
CA MET A 81 4.58 -9.73 -0.49
C MET A 81 4.41 -10.82 0.57
N GLN A 82 3.62 -11.87 0.31
CA GLN A 82 3.50 -13.03 1.19
C GLN A 82 4.85 -13.72 1.39
N SER A 83 5.59 -13.94 0.30
CA SER A 83 6.92 -14.54 0.35
C SER A 83 7.90 -13.71 1.19
N SER A 84 7.89 -12.40 1.02
CA SER A 84 8.70 -11.46 1.81
C SER A 84 8.32 -11.50 3.29
N SER A 85 7.03 -11.43 3.60
CA SER A 85 6.51 -11.50 4.98
C SER A 85 6.90 -12.79 5.67
N ARG A 86 6.78 -13.92 4.97
CA ARG A 86 7.19 -15.24 5.48
C ARG A 86 8.69 -15.28 5.80
N GLY A 87 9.51 -14.71 4.93
CA GLY A 87 10.97 -14.65 5.11
C GLY A 87 11.40 -13.92 6.39
N ILE A 88 10.66 -12.90 6.79
CA ILE A 88 10.93 -12.10 8.01
C ILE A 88 9.98 -12.43 9.17
N LYS A 89 9.28 -13.56 9.09
CA LYS A 89 8.39 -14.06 10.16
C LYS A 89 7.24 -13.13 10.52
N MET A 90 6.72 -12.41 9.55
CA MET A 90 5.50 -11.62 9.69
C MET A 90 4.27 -12.37 9.15
N ALA A 91 3.08 -11.97 9.60
CA ALA A 91 1.84 -12.53 9.10
C ALA A 91 1.67 -12.27 7.60
N GLU A 92 1.27 -13.30 6.86
CA GLU A 92 1.01 -13.17 5.43
C GLU A 92 -0.35 -12.52 5.19
N LEU A 93 -0.38 -11.45 4.39
CA LEU A 93 -1.64 -10.85 3.97
C LEU A 93 -2.29 -11.73 2.89
N PRO A 94 -3.57 -12.14 3.04
CA PRO A 94 -4.27 -12.91 2.00
C PRO A 94 -4.28 -12.18 0.65
N VAL A 95 -4.13 -12.92 -0.44
CA VAL A 95 -4.09 -12.36 -1.81
C VAL A 95 -5.35 -11.54 -2.09
N GLU A 96 -6.52 -12.08 -1.73
CA GLU A 96 -7.82 -11.43 -1.94
C GLU A 96 -7.92 -10.10 -1.18
N MET A 97 -7.38 -10.05 0.04
CA MET A 97 -7.38 -8.84 0.85
C MET A 97 -6.41 -7.79 0.30
N PHE A 98 -5.25 -8.21 -0.19
CA PHE A 98 -4.31 -7.34 -0.90
C PHE A 98 -4.98 -6.70 -2.13
N GLU A 99 -5.61 -7.52 -2.97
CA GLU A 99 -6.30 -7.04 -4.17
C GLU A 99 -7.47 -6.10 -3.84
N GLU A 100 -8.24 -6.41 -2.81
CA GLU A 100 -9.33 -5.55 -2.35
C GLU A 100 -8.80 -4.20 -1.87
N ALA A 101 -7.72 -4.19 -1.08
CA ALA A 101 -7.07 -2.96 -0.63
C ALA A 101 -6.59 -2.10 -1.80
N VAL A 102 -5.95 -2.72 -2.81
CA VAL A 102 -5.49 -2.04 -4.02
C VAL A 102 -6.67 -1.44 -4.80
N ARG A 103 -7.72 -2.22 -5.05
CA ARG A 103 -8.93 -1.70 -5.74
C ARG A 103 -9.57 -0.55 -4.97
N LYS A 104 -9.65 -0.69 -3.64
CA LYS A 104 -10.26 0.31 -2.76
C LYS A 104 -9.48 1.63 -2.78
N VAL A 105 -8.15 1.59 -2.59
CA VAL A 105 -7.33 2.81 -2.57
C VAL A 105 -7.29 3.48 -3.95
N VAL A 106 -7.23 2.72 -5.04
CA VAL A 106 -7.26 3.29 -6.40
C VAL A 106 -8.59 3.98 -6.67
N LYS A 107 -9.72 3.35 -6.32
CA LYS A 107 -11.05 3.95 -6.49
C LYS A 107 -11.22 5.24 -5.69
N LEU A 108 -10.75 5.26 -4.45
CA LEU A 108 -10.82 6.44 -3.58
C LEU A 108 -9.96 7.60 -4.07
N ASN A 109 -8.90 7.31 -4.81
CA ASN A 109 -7.94 8.29 -5.33
C ASN A 109 -7.95 8.37 -6.87
N GLU A 110 -9.06 8.02 -7.50
CA GLU A 110 -9.17 7.92 -8.96
C GLU A 110 -8.73 9.20 -9.69
N ARG A 111 -8.97 10.37 -9.10
CA ARG A 111 -8.60 11.67 -9.67
C ARG A 111 -7.08 11.87 -9.80
N PHE A 112 -6.28 11.10 -9.06
CA PHE A 112 -4.82 11.11 -9.12
C PHE A 112 -4.24 10.10 -10.11
N VAL A 113 -5.08 9.28 -10.77
CA VAL A 113 -4.61 8.40 -11.84
C VAL A 113 -4.46 9.25 -13.11
N PRO A 114 -3.23 9.42 -13.62
CA PRO A 114 -2.95 10.27 -14.77
C PRO A 114 -3.77 9.89 -16.01
N PRO A 115 -4.06 10.84 -16.91
CA PRO A 115 -4.69 10.53 -18.19
C PRO A 115 -3.75 9.68 -19.05
N TYR A 116 -4.34 8.89 -19.95
CA TYR A 116 -3.59 7.97 -20.82
C TYR A 116 -2.49 8.67 -21.61
N GLU A 117 -2.78 9.87 -22.14
CA GLU A 117 -1.89 10.65 -22.99
C GLU A 117 -0.61 11.10 -22.28
N SER A 118 -0.62 11.17 -20.95
CA SER A 118 0.56 11.56 -20.17
C SER A 118 1.64 10.49 -20.15
N GLY A 119 1.31 9.23 -20.45
CA GLY A 119 2.23 8.09 -20.29
C GLY A 119 2.62 7.79 -18.84
N ALA A 120 2.08 8.54 -17.87
CA ALA A 120 2.36 8.38 -16.44
C ALA A 120 1.40 7.38 -15.77
N ALA A 121 1.67 7.05 -14.51
CA ALA A 121 0.86 6.15 -13.71
C ALA A 121 0.80 6.61 -12.26
N LEU A 122 -0.27 6.25 -11.56
CA LEU A 122 -0.31 6.37 -10.11
C LEU A 122 0.52 5.24 -9.49
N TYR A 123 1.59 5.60 -8.79
CA TYR A 123 2.38 4.63 -8.02
C TYR A 123 1.68 4.30 -6.72
N LEU A 124 1.56 3.02 -6.44
CA LEU A 124 1.01 2.48 -5.20
C LEU A 124 2.14 1.86 -4.41
N SER A 125 2.30 2.30 -3.16
CA SER A 125 3.23 1.71 -2.21
C SER A 125 2.43 1.06 -1.08
N LEU A 126 2.70 -0.19 -0.84
CA LEU A 126 2.12 -0.95 0.26
C LEU A 126 3.23 -1.35 1.20
N ILE A 127 3.10 -1.00 2.46
CA ILE A 127 4.06 -1.37 3.51
C ILE A 127 3.39 -2.31 4.51
N HIS A 128 4.13 -3.31 4.93
CA HIS A 128 3.78 -4.17 6.04
C HIS A 128 4.84 -4.00 7.13
N ILE A 129 4.45 -3.38 8.24
CA ILE A 129 5.32 -3.07 9.37
C ILE A 129 4.82 -3.80 10.61
N SER A 130 5.73 -4.26 11.44
CA SER A 130 5.37 -4.90 12.68
C SER A 130 5.49 -3.94 13.86
N GLU A 131 4.48 -3.97 14.73
CA GLU A 131 4.53 -3.38 16.07
C GLU A 131 5.17 -4.39 17.05
N PRO A 132 5.53 -3.96 18.30
CA PRO A 132 6.19 -4.83 19.24
C PRO A 132 5.29 -6.02 19.58
N THR A 133 5.71 -7.20 19.19
CA THR A 133 5.25 -8.42 19.81
C THR A 133 5.76 -8.44 21.23
N ARG A 134 4.95 -8.88 22.18
CA ARG A 134 5.41 -9.08 23.57
C ARG A 134 6.69 -9.89 23.54
N LEU A 135 7.82 -9.22 23.76
CA LEU A 135 9.08 -9.90 24.01
C LEU A 135 8.83 -10.79 25.24
N ARG A 136 8.77 -12.09 25.03
CA ARG A 136 9.04 -13.00 26.14
C ARG A 136 10.54 -12.83 26.43
N CYS A 137 10.84 -12.03 27.42
CA CYS A 137 12.17 -12.09 28.04
C CYS A 137 12.35 -13.53 28.52
N ILE A 138 13.31 -14.23 27.94
CA ILE A 138 13.85 -15.48 28.47
C ILE A 138 14.83 -15.10 29.55
#